data_b34ee9aa411ade7279e0e9ee91551acd
#
_entry.id   b34ee9aa411ade7279e0e9ee91551acd
#
_cell.length_a   1.000
_cell.length_b   1.000
_cell.length_c   1.000
_cell.angle_alpha   90.00
_cell.angle_beta   90.00
_cell.angle_gamma   90.00
#
_symmetry.space_group_name_H-M   'P 1'
#
loop_
_entity.id
_entity.type
_entity.pdbx_description
1 polymer ?
#
loop_
_entity_poly.entity_id
_entity_poly.type
_entity_poly.pdbx_seq_one_letter_code
_entity_poly.pdbx_strand_id
1 'polypeptide(L)'
;MMNIKAIAERMPQAVIISATAQAEAHKTAMDIVYAVFCRNGVGRDDCKMCKMLNAGGMIDYLHISGEKEIPLPEVRKVADLIKNAPVQGEKRVAYIEAAHKLSEQAQNYLLKSIEEPPDGMYF
;
A
#
# COMPACT_ATOMS: atom_id res chain seq x y z
N MET A 1 12.25 -14.32 11.30
CA MET A 1 12.17 -12.86 11.10
C MET A 1 11.87 -12.56 9.64
N MET A 2 10.97 -11.62 9.38
CA MET A 2 10.57 -11.28 8.04
C MET A 2 11.66 -10.50 7.32
N ASN A 3 12.02 -10.91 6.09
CA ASN A 3 12.97 -10.17 5.27
C ASN A 3 12.22 -9.21 4.36
N ILE A 4 12.15 -7.95 4.77
CA ILE A 4 11.42 -6.91 4.06
C ILE A 4 11.94 -6.70 2.63
N LYS A 5 13.25 -6.73 2.44
CA LYS A 5 13.85 -6.57 1.13
C LYS A 5 13.45 -7.69 0.18
N ALA A 6 13.48 -8.94 0.65
CA ALA A 6 13.07 -10.08 -0.17
C ALA A 6 11.59 -10.02 -0.54
N ILE A 7 10.73 -9.56 0.39
CA ILE A 7 9.32 -9.36 0.12
C ILE A 7 9.13 -8.30 -0.97
N ALA A 8 9.82 -7.17 -0.86
CA ALA A 8 9.69 -6.08 -1.82
C ALA A 8 10.20 -6.48 -3.22
N GLU A 9 11.25 -7.28 -3.32
CA GLU A 9 11.80 -7.73 -4.61
C GLU A 9 10.88 -8.73 -5.32
N ARG A 10 10.16 -9.55 -4.56
CA ARG A 10 9.28 -10.60 -5.08
C ARG A 10 7.83 -10.36 -4.70
N MET A 11 7.47 -9.11 -4.48
CA MET A 11 6.17 -8.75 -3.95
C MET A 11 5.02 -9.26 -4.81
N PRO A 12 4.13 -10.09 -4.25
CA PRO A 12 2.86 -10.36 -4.91
C PRO A 12 2.04 -9.08 -4.91
N GLN A 13 1.06 -9.00 -5.80
CA GLN A 13 0.25 -7.77 -5.92
C GLN A 13 -0.68 -7.53 -4.74
N ALA A 14 -0.86 -8.49 -3.86
CA ALA A 14 -1.60 -8.31 -2.62
C ALA A 14 -0.90 -9.03 -1.47
N VAL A 15 -0.74 -8.33 -0.35
CA VAL A 15 -0.14 -8.87 0.88
C VAL A 15 -1.04 -8.53 2.06
N ILE A 16 -1.29 -9.51 2.91
CA ILE A 16 -2.01 -9.29 4.16
C ILE A 16 -1.01 -9.40 5.31
N ILE A 17 -1.02 -8.38 6.18
CA ILE A 17 -0.17 -8.34 7.36
C ILE A 17 -1.06 -8.53 8.58
N SER A 18 -0.77 -9.55 9.37
CA SER A 18 -1.50 -9.86 10.59
C SER A 18 -0.54 -9.79 11.78
N ALA A 19 -0.96 -9.09 12.84
CA ALA A 19 -0.18 -8.95 14.05
C ALA A 19 -1.11 -8.79 15.25
N THR A 20 -0.59 -9.06 16.45
CA THR A 20 -1.36 -8.92 17.68
C THR A 20 -1.63 -7.48 18.07
N ALA A 21 -0.76 -6.55 17.64
CA ALA A 21 -0.92 -5.13 17.88
C ALA A 21 -0.97 -4.36 16.56
N GLN A 22 -1.91 -3.42 16.45
CA GLN A 22 -2.05 -2.59 15.25
C GLN A 22 -0.79 -1.78 14.95
N ALA A 23 -0.12 -1.26 15.98
CA ALA A 23 1.11 -0.49 15.80
C ALA A 23 2.23 -1.32 15.16
N GLU A 24 2.33 -2.59 15.53
CA GLU A 24 3.31 -3.51 14.94
C GLU A 24 2.98 -3.81 13.48
N ALA A 25 1.70 -4.07 13.18
CA ALA A 25 1.26 -4.30 11.81
C ALA A 25 1.52 -3.07 10.94
N HIS A 26 1.23 -1.88 11.46
CA HIS A 26 1.46 -0.62 10.76
C HIS A 26 2.95 -0.42 10.46
N LYS A 27 3.81 -0.66 11.43
CA LYS A 27 5.27 -0.54 11.24
C LYS A 27 5.75 -1.46 10.12
N THR A 28 5.32 -2.72 10.15
CA THR A 28 5.69 -3.70 9.12
C THR A 28 5.18 -3.27 7.75
N ALA A 29 3.92 -2.81 7.66
CA ALA A 29 3.34 -2.33 6.42
C ALA A 29 4.14 -1.17 5.84
N MET A 30 4.49 -0.18 6.66
CA MET A 30 5.26 0.97 6.20
C MET A 30 6.68 0.58 5.78
N ASP A 31 7.29 -0.37 6.47
CA ASP A 31 8.59 -0.90 6.06
C ASP A 31 8.54 -1.50 4.65
N ILE A 32 7.46 -2.23 4.36
CA ILE A 32 7.24 -2.80 3.02
C ILE A 32 6.99 -1.70 1.98
N VAL A 33 6.15 -0.71 2.31
CA VAL A 33 5.88 0.41 1.41
C VAL A 33 7.16 1.13 1.01
N TYR A 34 8.00 1.47 1.99
CA TYR A 34 9.28 2.12 1.71
C TYR A 34 10.18 1.24 0.85
N ALA A 35 10.25 -0.06 1.14
CA ALA A 35 11.09 -0.97 0.38
C ALA A 35 10.62 -1.14 -1.07
N VAL A 36 9.29 -1.13 -1.29
CA VAL A 36 8.73 -1.24 -2.65
C VAL A 36 9.10 -0.03 -3.50
N PHE A 37 8.99 1.18 -2.94
CA PHE A 37 9.32 2.40 -3.68
C PHE A 37 10.80 2.71 -3.72
N CYS A 38 11.58 2.24 -2.76
CA CYS A 38 13.01 2.55 -2.67
C CYS A 38 13.76 2.00 -3.89
N ARG A 39 14.54 2.85 -4.54
CA ARG A 39 15.34 2.44 -5.71
C ARG A 39 16.35 1.35 -5.39
N ASN A 40 16.85 1.34 -4.15
CA ASN A 40 17.83 0.37 -3.69
C ASN A 40 17.19 -0.87 -3.05
N GLY A 41 15.85 -0.88 -2.91
CA GLY A 41 15.11 -2.00 -2.34
C GLY A 41 15.27 -2.20 -0.85
N VAL A 42 15.92 -1.26 -0.14
CA VAL A 42 16.18 -1.38 1.30
C VAL A 42 15.21 -0.56 2.16
N GLY A 43 14.63 0.48 1.59
CA GLY A 43 13.69 1.37 2.28
C GLY A 43 14.39 2.42 3.14
N ARG A 44 13.73 3.57 3.30
CA ARG A 44 14.14 4.68 4.18
C ARG A 44 15.58 5.16 4.01
N ASP A 45 16.11 5.08 2.80
CA ASP A 45 17.42 5.66 2.49
C ASP A 45 17.26 7.08 1.94
N ASP A 46 18.33 7.65 1.38
CA ASP A 46 18.33 9.00 0.84
C ASP A 46 17.89 9.09 -0.62
N CYS A 47 17.35 8.02 -1.20
CA CYS A 47 16.91 8.06 -2.59
C CYS A 47 15.70 8.99 -2.76
N LYS A 48 15.48 9.42 -3.99
CA LYS A 48 14.39 10.34 -4.33
C LYS A 48 13.02 9.84 -3.88
N MET A 49 12.76 8.54 -4.06
CA MET A 49 11.46 7.95 -3.70
C MET A 49 11.23 7.95 -2.19
N CYS A 50 12.24 7.59 -1.41
CA CYS A 50 12.14 7.62 0.05
C CYS A 50 11.94 9.05 0.57
N LYS A 51 12.61 10.03 -0.02
CA LYS A 51 12.42 11.43 0.33
C LYS A 51 11.00 11.92 0.03
N MET A 52 10.44 11.51 -1.10
CA MET A 52 9.06 11.86 -1.45
C MET A 52 8.04 11.25 -0.47
N LEU A 53 8.24 10.01 -0.07
CA LEU A 53 7.37 9.36 0.92
C LEU A 53 7.45 10.08 2.26
N ASN A 54 8.65 10.43 2.71
CA ASN A 54 8.84 11.15 3.98
C ASN A 54 8.14 12.51 3.97
N ALA A 55 8.15 13.19 2.84
CA ALA A 55 7.54 14.52 2.70
C ALA A 55 6.03 14.48 2.42
N GLY A 56 5.45 13.29 2.22
CA GLY A 56 4.05 13.16 1.87
C GLY A 56 3.72 13.52 0.43
N GLY A 57 4.75 13.59 -0.43
CA GLY A 57 4.61 13.98 -1.84
C GLY A 57 4.48 12.85 -2.85
N MET A 58 4.35 11.62 -2.38
CA MET A 58 4.24 10.45 -3.27
C MET A 58 2.81 10.31 -3.79
N ILE A 59 2.59 10.66 -5.05
CA ILE A 59 1.28 10.61 -5.70
C ILE A 59 0.84 9.16 -5.94
N ASP A 60 1.77 8.27 -6.19
CA ASP A 60 1.51 6.86 -6.50
C ASP A 60 1.26 5.99 -5.26
N TYR A 61 1.13 6.62 -4.09
CA TYR A 61 0.86 5.96 -2.82
C TYR A 61 -0.47 6.44 -2.24
N LEU A 62 -1.31 5.50 -1.87
CA LEU A 62 -2.60 5.77 -1.22
C LEU A 62 -2.66 5.05 0.12
N HIS A 63 -2.93 5.81 1.19
CA HIS A 63 -3.14 5.26 2.53
C HIS A 63 -4.62 5.41 2.89
N ILE A 64 -5.27 4.30 3.16
CA ILE A 64 -6.69 4.24 3.53
C ILE A 64 -6.79 3.82 4.99
N SER A 65 -7.52 4.59 5.79
CA SER A 65 -7.76 4.30 7.20
C SER A 65 -9.10 4.88 7.64
N GLY A 66 -9.56 4.50 8.82
CA GLY A 66 -10.77 5.03 9.41
C GLY A 66 -10.79 4.77 10.91
N GLU A 67 -11.46 5.62 11.69
CA GLU A 67 -11.53 5.47 13.14
C GLU A 67 -12.38 4.28 13.57
N LYS A 68 -13.58 4.16 13.02
CA LYS A 68 -14.54 3.09 13.37
C LYS A 68 -14.76 2.14 12.23
N GLU A 69 -15.11 2.65 11.08
CA GLU A 69 -15.37 1.88 9.87
C GLU A 69 -14.71 2.56 8.69
N ILE A 70 -14.25 1.76 7.73
CA ILE A 70 -13.72 2.28 6.46
C ILE A 70 -14.84 2.12 5.42
N PRO A 71 -15.52 3.23 5.06
CA PRO A 71 -16.66 3.15 4.15
C PRO A 71 -16.23 3.06 2.69
N LEU A 72 -17.17 2.65 1.84
CA LEU A 72 -16.92 2.52 0.40
C LEU A 72 -16.29 3.75 -0.26
N PRO A 73 -16.71 5.00 0.04
CA PRO A 73 -16.08 6.17 -0.59
C PRO A 73 -14.56 6.26 -0.37
N GLU A 74 -14.06 5.79 0.77
CA GLU A 74 -12.62 5.77 1.03
C GLU A 74 -11.88 4.80 0.12
N VAL A 75 -12.44 3.60 -0.08
CA VAL A 75 -11.81 2.59 -0.95
C VAL A 75 -11.97 2.91 -2.44
N ARG A 76 -12.94 3.71 -2.83
CA ARG A 76 -13.10 4.15 -4.22
C ARG A 76 -11.90 4.99 -4.70
N LYS A 77 -11.14 5.55 -3.80
CA LYS A 77 -9.90 6.27 -4.13
C LYS A 77 -8.88 5.36 -4.83
N VAL A 78 -8.97 4.06 -4.60
CA VAL A 78 -8.14 3.06 -5.30
C VAL A 78 -8.40 3.12 -6.81
N ALA A 79 -9.65 3.31 -7.23
CA ALA A 79 -9.98 3.41 -8.65
C ALA A 79 -9.28 4.59 -9.31
N ASP A 80 -9.18 5.73 -8.61
CA ASP A 80 -8.48 6.90 -9.14
C ASP A 80 -6.98 6.62 -9.25
N LEU A 81 -6.41 5.92 -8.29
CA LEU A 81 -5.00 5.53 -8.34
C LEU A 81 -4.72 4.58 -9.51
N ILE A 82 -5.60 3.61 -9.74
CA ILE A 82 -5.46 2.62 -10.81
C ILE A 82 -5.67 3.24 -12.19
N LYS A 83 -6.64 4.15 -12.31
CA LYS A 83 -7.04 4.76 -13.57
C LYS A 83 -5.91 5.48 -14.27
N ASN A 84 -5.01 6.09 -13.52
CA ASN A 84 -3.90 6.85 -14.08
C ASN A 84 -2.64 6.00 -14.10
N ALA A 85 -1.77 6.21 -15.09
CA ALA A 85 -0.47 5.58 -15.13
C ALA A 85 0.39 6.08 -13.95
N PRO A 86 1.36 5.28 -13.46
CA PRO A 86 2.25 5.75 -12.42
C PRO A 86 2.93 7.06 -12.81
N VAL A 87 2.92 8.03 -11.90
CA VAL A 87 3.41 9.38 -12.15
C VAL A 87 4.89 9.53 -11.83
N GLN A 88 5.32 8.94 -10.72
CA GLN A 88 6.63 9.17 -10.14
C GLN A 88 7.56 7.95 -10.23
N GLY A 89 7.06 6.83 -10.73
CA GLY A 89 7.82 5.61 -10.86
C GLY A 89 7.01 4.57 -11.61
N GLU A 90 7.39 3.31 -11.45
CA GLU A 90 6.72 2.19 -12.12
C GLU A 90 5.71 1.49 -11.22
N LYS A 91 5.67 1.85 -9.94
CA LYS A 91 4.87 1.16 -8.94
C LYS A 91 3.86 2.10 -8.27
N ARG A 92 2.70 1.55 -7.97
CA ARG A 92 1.65 2.22 -7.19
C ARG A 92 1.30 1.30 -6.03
N VAL A 93 1.09 1.87 -4.86
CA VAL A 93 0.76 1.09 -3.65
C VAL A 93 -0.48 1.66 -2.99
N ALA A 94 -1.43 0.79 -2.66
CA ALA A 94 -2.55 1.11 -1.78
C ALA A 94 -2.34 0.34 -0.47
N TYR A 95 -2.23 1.08 0.63
CA TYR A 95 -2.13 0.51 1.96
C TYR A 95 -3.44 0.72 2.69
N ILE A 96 -4.08 -0.37 3.06
CA ILE A 96 -5.33 -0.34 3.82
C ILE A 96 -5.00 -0.71 5.26
N GLU A 97 -4.97 0.29 6.13
CA GLU A 97 -4.69 0.11 7.54
C GLU A 97 -5.94 -0.37 8.27
N ALA A 98 -5.78 -1.40 9.12
CA ALA A 98 -6.89 -1.98 9.87
C ALA A 98 -8.01 -2.47 8.94
N ALA A 99 -7.67 -3.36 8.02
CA ALA A 99 -8.60 -3.87 7.01
C ALA A 99 -9.86 -4.54 7.60
N HIS A 100 -9.81 -4.99 8.85
CA HIS A 100 -10.97 -5.53 9.55
C HIS A 100 -12.09 -4.49 9.77
N LYS A 101 -11.78 -3.21 9.61
CA LYS A 101 -12.75 -2.12 9.71
C LYS A 101 -13.47 -1.80 8.40
N LEU A 102 -13.10 -2.45 7.30
CA LEU A 102 -13.75 -2.24 6.02
C LEU A 102 -15.24 -2.62 6.11
N SER A 103 -16.12 -1.77 5.59
CA SER A 103 -17.53 -2.12 5.44
C SER A 103 -17.66 -3.28 4.45
N GLU A 104 -18.79 -4.00 4.48
CA GLU A 104 -19.03 -5.10 3.54
C GLU A 104 -18.93 -4.63 2.08
N GLN A 105 -19.51 -3.47 1.80
CA GLN A 105 -19.45 -2.88 0.46
C GLN A 105 -18.02 -2.51 0.05
N ALA A 106 -17.25 -1.97 0.99
CA ALA A 106 -15.84 -1.64 0.77
C ALA A 106 -15.01 -2.90 0.50
N GLN A 107 -15.26 -3.98 1.27
CA GLN A 107 -14.59 -5.26 1.06
C GLN A 107 -14.87 -5.83 -0.33
N ASN A 108 -16.13 -5.83 -0.74
CA ASN A 108 -16.53 -6.36 -2.05
C ASN A 108 -15.90 -5.55 -3.19
N TYR A 109 -15.86 -4.24 -3.05
CA TYR A 109 -15.23 -3.36 -4.03
C TYR A 109 -13.73 -3.64 -4.15
N LEU A 110 -13.06 -3.75 -3.02
CA LEU A 110 -11.62 -3.97 -2.98
C LEU A 110 -11.23 -5.34 -3.54
N LEU A 111 -12.04 -6.38 -3.26
CA LEU A 111 -11.80 -7.72 -3.79
C LEU A 111 -11.71 -7.72 -5.31
N LYS A 112 -12.60 -7.00 -5.99
CA LYS A 112 -12.57 -6.90 -7.45
C LYS A 112 -11.27 -6.27 -7.94
N SER A 113 -10.79 -5.25 -7.23
CA SER A 113 -9.54 -4.57 -7.58
C SER A 113 -8.32 -5.47 -7.36
N ILE A 114 -8.36 -6.31 -6.34
CA ILE A 114 -7.27 -7.23 -6.00
C ILE A 114 -7.22 -8.43 -6.93
N GLU A 115 -8.38 -8.92 -7.40
CA GLU A 115 -8.45 -10.09 -8.29
C GLU A 115 -7.80 -9.85 -9.65
N GLU A 116 -7.92 -8.65 -10.19
CA GLU A 116 -7.36 -8.29 -11.49
C GLU A 116 -6.59 -6.96 -11.40
N PRO A 117 -5.49 -6.91 -10.64
CA PRO A 117 -4.73 -5.68 -10.51
C PRO A 117 -3.94 -5.39 -11.76
N PRO A 118 -3.81 -4.11 -12.16
CA PRO A 118 -2.92 -3.76 -13.27
C PRO A 118 -1.46 -3.94 -12.89
N ASP A 119 -0.58 -4.02 -13.88
CA ASP A 119 0.85 -4.15 -13.64
C ASP A 119 1.36 -2.98 -12.80
N GLY A 120 2.23 -3.29 -11.84
CA GLY A 120 2.82 -2.29 -10.96
C GLY A 120 1.92 -1.79 -9.84
N MET A 121 0.71 -2.35 -9.70
CA MET A 121 -0.21 -2.01 -8.61
C MET A 121 -0.08 -3.03 -7.48
N TYR A 122 0.12 -2.55 -6.27
CA TYR A 122 0.30 -3.38 -5.08
C TYR A 122 -0.67 -2.98 -3.96
N PHE A 123 -1.18 -3.98 -3.24
CA PHE A 123 -2.09 -3.81 -2.11
C PHE A 123 -1.49 -4.38 -0.84
#